data_94c9c48d924ddd8a1dca88a2b8fd5b0e
#
_entry.id   94c9c48d924ddd8a1dca88a2b8fd5b0e
#
_cell.length_a   1.000
_cell.length_b   1.000
_cell.length_c   1.000
_cell.angle_alpha   90.00
_cell.angle_beta   90.00
_cell.angle_gamma   90.00
#
_symmetry.space_group_name_H-M   'P 1'
#
loop_
_entity.id
_entity.type
_entity.pdbx_description
1 polymer ?
#
loop_
_entity_poly.entity_id
_entity_poly.type
_entity_poly.pdbx_seq_one_letter_code
_entity_poly.pdbx_strand_id
1 'polypeptide(L)'
;MTEINYWLMKSEPDAYSIKDLEREKETLWDGIRNYQARNYMRSMKIGDQAFFYHSNTKPPGIVGLMEIIETHLIDPYQFDKSSNYYDKKSNKENPRWDCVKTKYICEFKNMITLKELSETYTSEELTLVRKGNRLSIMPIKKDIAMEILKKLKKY
;
A
#
# COMPACT_ATOMS: atom_id res chain seq x y z
N MET A 1 -21.56 -12.34 4.42
CA MET A 1 -20.87 -11.17 3.85
C MET A 1 -19.45 -11.08 4.38
N THR A 2 -18.50 -10.97 3.51
CA THR A 2 -17.10 -10.82 3.90
C THR A 2 -16.83 -9.37 4.25
N GLU A 3 -16.27 -9.15 5.41
CA GLU A 3 -15.87 -7.83 5.85
C GLU A 3 -14.66 -7.36 5.05
N ILE A 4 -14.67 -6.10 4.60
CA ILE A 4 -13.55 -5.50 3.89
C ILE A 4 -12.49 -5.11 4.92
N ASN A 5 -11.26 -5.51 4.67
CA ASN A 5 -10.11 -5.03 5.44
C ASN A 5 -9.50 -3.82 4.75
N TYR A 6 -8.89 -2.95 5.54
CA TYR A 6 -8.26 -1.73 5.03
C TYR A 6 -6.75 -1.79 5.26
N TRP A 7 -6.03 -1.33 4.27
CA TRP A 7 -4.57 -1.35 4.25
C TRP A 7 -4.04 0.02 3.87
N LEU A 8 -2.78 0.28 4.18
CA LEU A 8 -2.06 1.43 3.66
C LEU A 8 -0.84 0.89 2.93
N MET A 9 -0.62 1.35 1.71
CA MET A 9 0.48 0.89 0.87
C MET A 9 1.26 2.11 0.37
N LYS A 10 2.56 2.13 0.65
CA LYS A 10 3.43 3.25 0.32
C LYS A 10 4.10 3.07 -1.03
N SER A 11 4.15 4.14 -1.79
CA SER A 11 4.90 4.21 -3.04
C SER A 11 5.57 5.57 -3.15
N GLU A 12 6.78 5.61 -3.67
CA GLU A 12 7.45 6.87 -3.97
C GLU A 12 6.88 7.41 -5.28
N PRO A 13 6.39 8.67 -5.31
CA PRO A 13 5.76 9.20 -6.53
C PRO A 13 6.68 9.24 -7.75
N ASP A 14 8.00 9.35 -7.55
CA ASP A 14 8.95 9.31 -8.65
C ASP A 14 9.06 7.91 -9.27
N ALA A 15 8.79 6.88 -8.49
CA ALA A 15 8.78 5.50 -8.98
C ALA A 15 7.40 5.10 -9.52
N TYR A 16 6.36 5.33 -8.73
CA TYR A 16 5.00 5.01 -9.14
C TYR A 16 4.00 5.84 -8.33
N SER A 17 3.29 6.75 -8.99
CA SER A 17 2.38 7.70 -8.35
C SER A 17 0.92 7.27 -8.50
N ILE A 18 0.03 7.93 -7.73
CA ILE A 18 -1.42 7.74 -7.90
C ILE A 18 -1.87 8.12 -9.32
N LYS A 19 -1.20 9.08 -9.95
CA LYS A 19 -1.49 9.46 -11.35
C LYS A 19 -1.12 8.35 -12.31
N ASP A 20 -0.03 7.63 -12.04
CA ASP A 20 0.36 6.46 -12.83
C ASP A 20 -0.70 5.38 -12.73
N LEU A 21 -1.19 5.13 -11.51
CA LEU A 21 -2.25 4.12 -11.30
C LEU A 21 -3.55 4.55 -11.98
N GLU A 22 -3.91 5.83 -11.91
CA GLU A 22 -5.09 6.36 -12.60
C GLU A 22 -5.02 6.11 -14.10
N ARG A 23 -3.85 6.37 -14.69
CA ARG A 23 -3.63 6.19 -16.13
C ARG A 23 -3.68 4.72 -16.53
N GLU A 24 -3.03 3.85 -15.74
CA GLU A 24 -2.94 2.42 -16.03
C GLU A 24 -4.17 1.65 -15.57
N LYS A 25 -4.91 2.18 -14.62
CA LYS A 25 -6.10 1.62 -13.99
C LYS A 25 -5.82 0.47 -13.05
N GLU A 26 -4.89 -0.41 -13.36
CA GLU A 26 -4.48 -1.56 -12.56
C GLU A 26 -2.98 -1.69 -12.58
N THR A 27 -2.42 -2.24 -11.50
CA THR A 27 -0.99 -2.52 -11.47
C THR A 27 -0.69 -3.69 -10.53
N LEU A 28 0.41 -4.39 -10.82
CA LEU A 28 0.98 -5.34 -9.86
C LEU A 28 1.76 -4.55 -8.82
N TRP A 29 1.47 -4.82 -7.55
CA TRP A 29 2.20 -4.19 -6.45
C TRP A 29 3.40 -5.06 -6.10
N ASP A 30 4.46 -4.91 -6.86
CA ASP A 30 5.65 -5.72 -6.79
C ASP A 30 6.79 -5.02 -6.04
N GLY A 31 7.95 -5.68 -5.96
CA GLY A 31 9.14 -5.08 -5.38
C GLY A 31 9.17 -5.03 -3.86
N ILE A 32 8.25 -5.71 -3.18
CA ILE A 32 8.22 -5.76 -1.72
C ILE A 32 9.30 -6.74 -1.26
N ARG A 33 10.26 -6.25 -0.46
CA ARG A 33 11.41 -7.05 -0.02
C ARG A 33 11.59 -6.99 1.50
N ASN A 34 10.51 -6.74 2.23
CA ASN A 34 10.43 -6.81 3.68
C ASN A 34 9.48 -7.94 4.04
N TYR A 35 9.89 -8.86 4.91
CA TYR A 35 9.08 -10.03 5.24
C TYR A 35 7.77 -9.68 5.93
N GLN A 36 7.76 -8.67 6.79
CA GLN A 36 6.53 -8.27 7.47
C GLN A 36 5.52 -7.69 6.47
N ALA A 37 5.98 -6.84 5.56
CA ALA A 37 5.12 -6.28 4.50
C ALA A 37 4.60 -7.39 3.59
N ARG A 38 5.46 -8.35 3.22
CA ARG A 38 5.04 -9.51 2.44
C ARG A 38 3.96 -10.31 3.15
N ASN A 39 4.15 -10.53 4.46
CA ASN A 39 3.17 -11.30 5.24
C ASN A 39 1.83 -10.57 5.32
N TYR A 40 1.83 -9.25 5.41
CA TYR A 40 0.60 -8.47 5.33
C TYR A 40 -0.08 -8.65 3.96
N MET A 41 0.70 -8.62 2.87
CA MET A 41 0.14 -8.86 1.54
C MET A 41 -0.51 -10.24 1.44
N ARG A 42 0.11 -11.25 2.06
CA ARG A 42 -0.45 -12.61 2.09
C ARG A 42 -1.78 -12.69 2.84
N SER A 43 -2.03 -11.74 3.72
CA SER A 43 -3.30 -11.67 4.49
C SER A 43 -4.38 -10.90 3.75
N MET A 44 -4.07 -10.23 2.66
CA MET A 44 -5.05 -9.48 1.89
C MET A 44 -6.04 -10.39 1.19
N LYS A 45 -7.26 -9.89 1.03
CA LYS A 45 -8.33 -10.59 0.34
C LYS A 45 -8.85 -9.75 -0.81
N ILE A 46 -9.34 -10.42 -1.85
CA ILE A 46 -9.97 -9.73 -2.97
C ILE A 46 -11.15 -8.92 -2.44
N GLY A 47 -11.22 -7.64 -2.83
CA GLY A 47 -12.23 -6.71 -2.34
C GLY A 47 -11.74 -5.81 -1.22
N ASP A 48 -10.60 -6.13 -0.60
CA ASP A 48 -10.00 -5.23 0.38
C ASP A 48 -9.65 -3.91 -0.29
N GLN A 49 -9.60 -2.85 0.50
CA GLN A 49 -9.21 -1.52 0.01
C GLN A 49 -7.91 -1.08 0.66
N ALA A 50 -7.14 -0.31 -0.10
CA ALA A 50 -5.86 0.20 0.38
C ALA A 50 -5.75 1.69 0.10
N PHE A 51 -5.31 2.44 1.12
CA PHE A 51 -4.96 3.83 0.94
C PHE A 51 -3.61 3.90 0.23
N PHE A 52 -3.58 4.65 -0.86
CA PHE A 52 -2.35 4.90 -1.61
C PHE A 52 -1.62 6.05 -0.95
N TYR A 53 -0.41 5.80 -0.49
CA TYR A 53 0.37 6.76 0.27
C TYR A 53 1.64 7.12 -0.50
N HIS A 54 1.87 8.41 -0.72
CA HIS A 54 3.12 8.90 -1.32
C HIS A 54 4.16 9.08 -0.22
N SER A 55 5.25 8.31 -0.33
CA SER A 55 6.38 8.37 0.61
C SER A 55 7.58 9.01 -0.07
N ASN A 56 8.58 9.40 0.73
CA ASN A 56 9.82 9.99 0.26
C ASN A 56 9.60 11.19 -0.66
N THR A 57 8.68 12.04 -0.26
CA THR A 57 8.32 13.28 -0.98
C THR A 57 7.90 14.32 0.07
N LYS A 58 7.77 15.56 -0.34
CA LYS A 58 7.41 16.67 0.57
C LYS A 58 6.16 17.37 0.06
N PRO A 59 5.06 17.29 0.81
CA PRO A 59 4.85 16.48 2.02
C PRO A 59 4.47 15.04 1.67
N PRO A 60 4.78 14.05 2.52
CA PRO A 60 4.26 12.71 2.35
C PRO A 60 2.83 12.64 2.87
N GLY A 61 2.02 11.71 2.32
CA GLY A 61 0.64 11.59 2.77
C GLY A 61 -0.19 10.63 1.94
N ILE A 62 -1.43 10.47 2.39
CA ILE A 62 -2.43 9.65 1.71
C ILE A 62 -3.01 10.47 0.54
N VAL A 63 -2.94 9.92 -0.66
CA VAL A 63 -3.34 10.64 -1.88
C VAL A 63 -4.49 9.98 -2.63
N GLY A 64 -4.81 8.73 -2.36
CA GLY A 64 -5.86 8.03 -3.07
C GLY A 64 -6.27 6.74 -2.45
N LEU A 65 -7.15 6.04 -3.15
CA LEU A 65 -7.70 4.75 -2.71
C LEU A 65 -7.66 3.77 -3.87
N MET A 66 -7.36 2.51 -3.57
CA MET A 66 -7.36 1.44 -4.56
C MET A 66 -7.95 0.17 -3.95
N GLU A 67 -8.32 -0.75 -4.81
CA GLU A 67 -8.92 -2.03 -4.43
C GLU A 67 -7.96 -3.17 -4.74
N ILE A 68 -7.93 -4.17 -3.85
CA ILE A 68 -7.16 -5.40 -4.08
C ILE A 68 -8.02 -6.32 -4.94
N ILE A 69 -7.59 -6.61 -6.17
CA ILE A 69 -8.37 -7.39 -7.12
C ILE A 69 -7.81 -8.79 -7.41
N GLU A 70 -6.53 -9.03 -7.11
CA GLU A 70 -5.93 -10.36 -7.17
C GLU A 70 -4.92 -10.50 -6.05
N THR A 71 -4.86 -11.69 -5.45
CA THR A 71 -3.98 -11.97 -4.30
C THR A 71 -3.16 -13.24 -4.56
N HIS A 72 -2.16 -13.45 -3.72
CA HIS A 72 -1.30 -14.66 -3.77
C HIS A 72 -0.60 -14.82 -5.11
N LEU A 73 -0.21 -13.71 -5.73
CA LEU A 73 0.56 -13.72 -6.95
C LEU A 73 2.05 -13.79 -6.61
N ILE A 74 2.82 -14.36 -7.53
CA ILE A 74 4.27 -14.46 -7.36
C ILE A 74 4.92 -13.25 -8.03
N ASP A 75 5.75 -12.53 -7.28
CA ASP A 75 6.48 -11.38 -7.82
C ASP A 75 7.49 -11.87 -8.85
N PRO A 76 7.34 -11.47 -10.13
CA PRO A 76 8.22 -11.97 -11.19
C PRO A 76 9.64 -11.41 -11.14
N TYR A 77 9.82 -10.23 -10.53
CA TYR A 77 11.11 -9.55 -10.55
C TYR A 77 12.14 -10.19 -9.61
N GLN A 78 11.70 -11.06 -8.69
CA GLN A 78 12.65 -11.79 -7.84
C GLN A 78 13.55 -12.74 -8.63
N PHE A 79 13.13 -13.12 -9.83
CA PHE A 79 13.87 -14.04 -10.69
C PHE A 79 14.64 -13.32 -11.82
N ASP A 80 14.44 -12.02 -11.97
CA ASP A 80 15.00 -11.23 -13.06
C ASP A 80 16.31 -10.58 -12.62
N LYS A 81 17.43 -11.12 -13.15
CA LYS A 81 18.77 -10.65 -12.80
C LYS A 81 19.01 -9.18 -13.14
N SER A 82 18.24 -8.63 -14.09
CA SER A 82 18.37 -7.22 -14.48
C SER A 82 17.56 -6.28 -13.59
N SER A 83 16.71 -6.81 -12.73
CA SER A 83 15.86 -6.02 -11.85
C SER A 83 16.58 -5.66 -10.54
N ASN A 84 16.31 -4.46 -10.03
CA ASN A 84 16.75 -4.06 -8.69
C ASN A 84 16.14 -4.93 -7.58
N TYR A 85 15.08 -5.67 -7.91
CA TYR A 85 14.36 -6.53 -6.97
C TYR A 85 14.74 -8.00 -7.10
N TYR A 86 15.79 -8.30 -7.85
CA TYR A 86 16.29 -9.67 -7.99
C TYR A 86 16.76 -10.22 -6.64
N ASP A 87 16.34 -11.43 -6.32
CA ASP A 87 16.78 -12.15 -5.13
C ASP A 87 17.35 -13.52 -5.52
N LYS A 88 18.67 -13.64 -5.49
CA LYS A 88 19.35 -14.89 -5.88
C LYS A 88 19.00 -16.06 -4.98
N LYS A 89 18.47 -15.81 -3.78
CA LYS A 89 18.07 -16.84 -2.82
C LYS A 89 16.66 -17.36 -3.07
N SER A 90 15.89 -16.69 -3.93
CA SER A 90 14.54 -17.13 -4.29
C SER A 90 14.61 -18.00 -5.55
N ASN A 91 13.71 -18.96 -5.65
CA ASN A 91 13.60 -19.80 -6.85
C ASN A 91 12.13 -20.08 -7.16
N LYS A 92 11.88 -20.55 -8.39
CA LYS A 92 10.49 -20.75 -8.87
C LYS A 92 9.76 -21.88 -8.13
N GLU A 93 10.50 -22.80 -7.53
CA GLU A 93 9.92 -23.91 -6.77
C GLU A 93 9.48 -23.46 -5.37
N ASN A 94 10.17 -22.45 -4.83
CA ASN A 94 9.87 -21.91 -3.49
C ASN A 94 10.08 -20.40 -3.50
N PRO A 95 9.18 -19.65 -4.15
CA PRO A 95 9.34 -18.19 -4.24
C PRO A 95 9.16 -17.53 -2.88
N ARG A 96 10.02 -16.56 -2.60
CA ARG A 96 10.00 -15.83 -1.33
C ARG A 96 9.07 -14.63 -1.35
N TRP A 97 8.84 -14.05 -2.52
CA TRP A 97 8.23 -12.73 -2.64
C TRP A 97 6.94 -12.80 -3.43
N ASP A 98 5.92 -12.23 -2.83
CA ASP A 98 4.58 -12.19 -3.38
C ASP A 98 4.27 -10.80 -3.92
N CYS A 99 3.21 -10.68 -4.69
CA CYS A 99 2.60 -9.41 -5.03
C CYS A 99 1.09 -9.57 -5.09
N VAL A 100 0.41 -8.44 -5.12
CA VAL A 100 -1.03 -8.39 -5.32
C VAL A 100 -1.31 -7.48 -6.50
N LYS A 101 -2.48 -7.61 -7.11
CA LYS A 101 -2.91 -6.69 -8.16
C LYS A 101 -3.88 -5.69 -7.55
N THR A 102 -3.65 -4.42 -7.83
CA THR A 102 -4.47 -3.33 -7.31
C THR A 102 -5.16 -2.60 -8.45
N LYS A 103 -6.33 -2.02 -8.15
CA LYS A 103 -7.13 -1.28 -9.10
C LYS A 103 -7.42 0.11 -8.55
N TYR A 104 -7.25 1.11 -9.38
CA TYR A 104 -7.55 2.51 -9.04
C TYR A 104 -9.03 2.67 -8.68
N ILE A 105 -9.28 3.34 -7.55
CA ILE A 105 -10.63 3.76 -7.18
C ILE A 105 -10.76 5.26 -7.36
N CYS A 106 -9.89 6.04 -6.71
CA CYS A 106 -9.94 7.50 -6.82
C CYS A 106 -8.65 8.13 -6.31
N GLU A 107 -8.40 9.35 -6.76
CA GLU A 107 -7.42 10.24 -6.17
C GLU A 107 -8.21 11.24 -5.32
N PHE A 108 -7.74 11.49 -4.09
CA PHE A 108 -8.40 12.45 -3.22
C PHE A 108 -8.11 13.88 -3.67
N LYS A 109 -9.10 14.74 -3.59
CA LYS A 109 -8.95 16.15 -3.98
C LYS A 109 -7.86 16.84 -3.16
N ASN A 110 -7.81 16.56 -1.85
CA ASN A 110 -6.77 17.08 -0.97
C ASN A 110 -6.10 15.90 -0.28
N MET A 111 -4.76 15.85 -0.35
CA MET A 111 -4.00 14.83 0.34
C MET A 111 -4.12 15.01 1.86
N ILE A 112 -4.13 13.90 2.59
CA ILE A 112 -3.99 13.94 4.05
C ILE A 112 -2.51 13.69 4.35
N THR A 113 -1.85 14.72 4.87
CA THR A 113 -0.41 14.64 5.12
C THR A 113 -0.09 13.78 6.33
N LEU A 114 1.13 13.24 6.36
CA LEU A 114 1.63 12.52 7.52
C LEU A 114 1.57 13.40 8.76
N LYS A 115 1.86 14.70 8.61
CA LYS A 115 1.79 15.65 9.72
C LYS A 115 0.39 15.71 10.32
N GLU A 116 -0.64 15.83 9.48
CA GLU A 116 -2.04 15.85 9.94
C GLU A 116 -2.41 14.55 10.65
N LEU A 117 -1.97 13.41 10.10
CA LEU A 117 -2.24 12.12 10.70
C LEU A 117 -1.55 11.99 12.06
N SER A 118 -0.30 12.47 12.16
CA SER A 118 0.46 12.43 13.41
C SER A 118 -0.17 13.32 14.50
N GLU A 119 -0.82 14.41 14.11
CA GLU A 119 -1.50 15.29 15.04
C GLU A 119 -2.85 14.74 15.48
N THR A 120 -3.43 13.82 14.69
CA THR A 120 -4.77 13.28 14.93
C THR A 120 -4.74 11.94 15.65
N TYR A 121 -3.77 11.07 15.34
CA TYR A 121 -3.75 9.70 15.84
C TYR A 121 -2.47 9.39 16.61
N THR A 122 -2.59 8.49 17.59
CA THR A 122 -1.44 7.95 18.30
C THR A 122 -0.86 6.77 17.47
N SER A 123 0.36 6.36 17.82
CA SER A 123 1.01 5.21 17.17
C SER A 123 0.27 3.88 17.42
N GLU A 124 -0.54 3.82 18.47
CA GLU A 124 -1.35 2.64 18.76
C GLU A 124 -2.59 2.61 17.86
N GLU A 125 -3.13 3.78 17.55
CA GLU A 125 -4.29 3.90 16.66
C GLU A 125 -3.92 3.72 15.21
N LEU A 126 -2.76 4.27 14.81
CA LEU A 126 -2.31 4.25 13.42
C LEU A 126 -0.79 4.02 13.40
N THR A 127 -0.40 2.82 13.04
CA THR A 127 1.03 2.41 13.04
C THR A 127 1.89 3.32 12.16
N LEU A 128 1.32 3.88 11.11
CA LEU A 128 2.00 4.80 10.20
C LEU A 128 2.72 5.93 10.93
N VAL A 129 2.10 6.48 11.98
CA VAL A 129 2.63 7.65 12.69
C VAL A 129 3.68 7.31 13.74
N ARG A 130 3.97 6.03 13.94
CA ARG A 130 5.00 5.62 14.89
C ARG A 130 6.37 6.12 14.42
N LYS A 131 7.09 6.75 15.32
CA LYS A 131 8.43 7.29 15.02
C LYS A 131 9.35 6.18 14.53
N GLY A 132 10.02 6.40 13.41
CA GLY A 132 10.95 5.43 12.83
C GLY A 132 10.28 4.29 12.06
N ASN A 133 8.97 4.35 11.84
CA ASN A 133 8.28 3.33 11.06
C ASN A 133 8.73 3.36 9.59
N ARG A 134 9.28 2.23 9.12
CA ARG A 134 9.74 2.09 7.73
C ARG A 134 8.94 1.05 6.95
N LEU A 135 7.87 0.53 7.56
CA LEU A 135 7.05 -0.48 6.94
C LEU A 135 6.26 0.13 5.78
N SER A 136 6.31 -0.51 4.62
CA SER A 136 5.67 0.01 3.40
C SER A 136 4.23 -0.47 3.21
N ILE A 137 3.83 -1.51 3.94
CA ILE A 137 2.47 -2.03 3.90
C ILE A 137 2.04 -2.30 5.35
N MET A 138 0.86 -1.84 5.71
CA MET A 138 0.34 -2.05 7.06
C MET A 138 -1.18 -2.08 7.06
N PRO A 139 -1.78 -2.83 8.01
CA PRO A 139 -3.23 -2.79 8.17
C PRO A 139 -3.66 -1.47 8.80
N ILE A 140 -4.87 -1.04 8.48
CA ILE A 140 -5.50 0.12 9.09
C ILE A 140 -6.76 -0.37 9.80
N LYS A 141 -6.92 0.00 11.06
CA LYS A 141 -8.12 -0.35 11.82
C LYS A 141 -9.35 0.21 11.11
N LYS A 142 -10.42 -0.57 11.07
CA LYS A 142 -11.62 -0.21 10.33
C LYS A 142 -12.20 1.13 10.76
N ASP A 143 -12.26 1.40 12.06
CA ASP A 143 -12.77 2.66 12.59
C ASP A 143 -11.93 3.87 12.13
N ILE A 144 -10.60 3.70 12.11
CA ILE A 144 -9.68 4.74 11.61
C ILE A 144 -9.87 4.94 10.10
N ALA A 145 -10.00 3.85 9.35
CA ALA A 145 -10.23 3.91 7.91
C ALA A 145 -11.54 4.65 7.60
N MET A 146 -12.60 4.38 8.37
CA MET A 146 -13.88 5.07 8.19
C MET A 146 -13.77 6.56 8.49
N GLU A 147 -13.02 6.94 9.52
CA GLU A 147 -12.79 8.35 9.85
C GLU A 147 -12.05 9.07 8.73
N ILE A 148 -11.00 8.43 8.19
CA ILE A 148 -10.22 8.99 7.09
C ILE A 148 -11.11 9.18 5.85
N LEU A 149 -11.88 8.16 5.49
CA LEU A 149 -12.77 8.23 4.33
C LEU A 149 -13.85 9.29 4.50
N LYS A 150 -14.40 9.42 5.72
CA LYS A 150 -15.41 10.43 6.02
C LYS A 150 -14.83 11.84 5.89
N LYS A 151 -13.61 12.05 6.37
CA LYS A 151 -12.91 13.33 6.27
C LYS A 151 -12.70 13.73 4.81
N LEU A 152 -12.36 12.75 3.97
CA LEU A 152 -12.09 12.97 2.55
C LEU A 152 -13.35 13.32 1.75
N LYS A 153 -14.51 12.83 2.16
CA LYS A 153 -15.79 13.13 1.50
C LYS A 153 -16.27 14.56 1.69
N LYS A 154 -15.65 15.31 2.59
CA LYS A 154 -16.01 16.70 2.86
C LYS A 154 -15.30 17.69 1.94
N TYR A 155 -14.46 17.22 1.05
CA TYR A 155 -13.65 18.08 0.19
C TYR A 155 -13.94 17.84 -1.29
#